data_b0a975bdf748ac61936dad2783ad1d6b
#
_entry.id   b0a975bdf748ac61936dad2783ad1d6b
#
_cell.length_a   1.000
_cell.length_b   1.000
_cell.length_c   1.000
_cell.angle_alpha   90.00
_cell.angle_beta   90.00
_cell.angle_gamma   90.00
#
_symmetry.space_group_name_H-M   'P 1'
#
loop_
_entity.id
_entity.type
_entity.pdbx_description
1 polymer ?
#
loop_
_entity_poly.entity_id
_entity_poly.type
_entity_poly.pdbx_seq_one_letter_code
_entity_poly.pdbx_strand_id
1 'polypeptide(L)'
;MIEQLLDVVVRKRELQGGGVVVLDLIRRDGTPLPMFDAGAHVDLHIGPGLVRQYSLCSNPADQSVYRLGILKDPASRGGSVGVHDTLHEGREVQISTPRNLFPLAAQARRSILLGGGIGITPMIAMAHTLQAAGQDFELHYCGRERGRSAFLAELADSPFAAKVFTHFDNEGPEQRLDLAKVLGRGEAGAHLYTCGPAGFMDWVIQGARDLGYTEEHIHKEYFQVEVDSSGASFDVVAARSGKTVQVAEGQSILAALAQAGIKIEMSCEQGVCGTCLCDVLEGEPDHRDVYLTDEEKAGNDQILVCCSRAKSKTLVLDI
;
A
#
# COMPACT_ATOMS: atom_id res chain seq x y z
N MET A 1 -7.34 18.76 8.88
CA MET A 1 -7.23 18.20 10.27
C MET A 1 -5.76 17.94 10.51
N ILE A 2 -5.21 18.32 11.67
CA ILE A 2 -3.82 17.99 12.02
C ILE A 2 -3.78 16.48 12.23
N GLU A 3 -2.95 15.78 11.45
CA GLU A 3 -2.76 14.33 11.59
C GLU A 3 -2.19 14.05 13.00
N GLN A 4 -2.84 13.12 13.72
CA GLN A 4 -2.38 12.74 15.05
C GLN A 4 -1.22 11.76 14.91
N LEU A 5 -0.01 12.19 15.28
CA LEU A 5 1.18 11.35 15.30
C LEU A 5 1.29 10.60 16.63
N LEU A 6 1.80 9.39 16.56
CA LEU A 6 2.09 8.51 17.68
C LEU A 6 3.61 8.38 17.85
N ASP A 7 4.13 8.66 19.04
CA ASP A 7 5.52 8.40 19.37
C ASP A 7 5.69 6.91 19.73
N VAL A 8 6.49 6.20 18.93
CA VAL A 8 6.76 4.78 19.09
C VAL A 8 8.25 4.50 19.17
N VAL A 9 8.59 3.34 19.71
CA VAL A 9 9.97 2.84 19.84
C VAL A 9 10.08 1.52 19.12
N VAL A 10 11.15 1.31 18.37
CA VAL A 10 11.51 0.01 17.80
C VAL A 10 11.90 -0.94 18.94
N ARG A 11 11.00 -1.85 19.31
CA ARG A 11 11.22 -2.84 20.36
C ARG A 11 12.07 -4.01 19.88
N LYS A 12 11.82 -4.47 18.64
CA LYS A 12 12.53 -5.58 18.01
C LYS A 12 12.81 -5.23 16.55
N ARG A 13 13.99 -5.63 16.08
CA ARG A 13 14.40 -5.53 14.68
C ARG A 13 15.01 -6.85 14.24
N GLU A 14 14.49 -7.42 13.17
CA GLU A 14 14.94 -8.69 12.63
C GLU A 14 15.12 -8.59 11.11
N LEU A 15 16.21 -9.13 10.58
CA LEU A 15 16.40 -9.30 9.14
C LEU A 15 15.90 -10.68 8.73
N GLN A 16 15.02 -10.71 7.76
CA GLN A 16 14.44 -11.94 7.23
C GLN A 16 14.57 -11.99 5.70
N GLY A 17 14.64 -13.19 5.16
CA GLY A 17 14.67 -13.44 3.72
C GLY A 17 15.72 -12.62 2.97
N GLY A 18 15.40 -12.20 1.76
CA GLY A 18 16.30 -11.47 0.85
C GLY A 18 16.37 -9.96 1.08
N GLY A 19 16.39 -9.49 2.33
CA GLY A 19 16.53 -8.06 2.62
C GLY A 19 15.23 -7.40 3.11
N VAL A 20 14.41 -8.14 3.84
CA VAL A 20 13.27 -7.59 4.58
C VAL A 20 13.69 -7.33 6.02
N VAL A 21 13.51 -6.11 6.50
CA VAL A 21 13.57 -5.81 7.94
C VAL A 21 12.16 -5.89 8.51
N VAL A 22 12.01 -6.67 9.57
CA VAL A 22 10.77 -6.75 10.36
C VAL A 22 10.97 -5.94 11.63
N LEU A 23 10.09 -4.98 11.87
CA LEU A 23 10.12 -4.10 13.03
C LEU A 23 8.88 -4.32 13.89
N ASP A 24 9.09 -4.51 15.19
CA ASP A 24 8.04 -4.41 16.20
C ASP A 24 8.10 -3.01 16.84
N LEU A 25 7.02 -2.27 16.73
CA LEU A 25 6.86 -0.92 17.28
C LEU A 25 5.92 -0.96 18.48
N ILE A 26 6.31 -0.31 19.56
CA ILE A 26 5.47 -0.13 20.76
C ILE A 26 5.33 1.36 21.09
N ARG A 27 4.29 1.73 21.82
CA ARG A 27 4.18 3.10 22.33
C ARG A 27 5.34 3.42 23.26
N ARG A 28 5.89 4.61 23.11
CA ARG A 28 6.99 5.11 23.96
C ARG A 28 6.59 5.20 25.42
N ASP A 29 5.36 5.57 25.70
CA ASP A 29 4.80 5.71 27.06
C ASP A 29 4.27 4.38 27.64
N GLY A 30 4.37 3.28 26.91
CA GLY A 30 3.90 1.95 27.31
C GLY A 30 2.39 1.77 27.28
N THR A 31 1.62 2.77 26.82
CA THR A 31 0.16 2.62 26.66
C THR A 31 -0.17 1.76 25.43
N PRO A 32 -1.37 1.16 25.35
CA PRO A 32 -1.78 0.43 24.17
C PRO A 32 -1.77 1.29 22.91
N LEU A 33 -1.39 0.68 21.78
CA LEU A 33 -1.56 1.28 20.46
C LEU A 33 -3.05 1.32 20.08
N PRO A 34 -3.48 2.26 19.23
CA PRO A 34 -4.84 2.25 18.70
C PRO A 34 -5.21 0.91 18.06
N MET A 35 -6.47 0.52 18.12
CA MET A 35 -6.96 -0.60 17.33
C MET A 35 -6.85 -0.28 15.84
N PHE A 36 -6.66 -1.30 15.02
CA PHE A 36 -6.70 -1.17 13.57
C PHE A 36 -7.46 -2.32 12.93
N ASP A 37 -8.01 -2.08 11.77
CA ASP A 37 -8.63 -3.10 10.94
C ASP A 37 -7.61 -3.70 9.97
N ALA A 38 -7.72 -5.01 9.70
CA ALA A 38 -6.84 -5.70 8.76
C ALA A 38 -6.85 -5.03 7.39
N GLY A 39 -5.67 -4.88 6.79
CA GLY A 39 -5.43 -4.07 5.59
C GLY A 39 -5.01 -2.63 5.87
N ALA A 40 -4.99 -2.20 7.14
CA ALA A 40 -4.52 -0.86 7.50
C ALA A 40 -2.99 -0.71 7.36
N HIS A 41 -2.59 0.53 7.11
CA HIS A 41 -1.21 0.97 7.06
C HIS A 41 -0.98 2.18 7.98
N VAL A 42 0.27 2.49 8.23
CA VAL A 42 0.72 3.70 8.91
C VAL A 42 1.72 4.46 8.06
N ASP A 43 1.75 5.78 8.20
CA ASP A 43 2.84 6.61 7.72
C ASP A 43 3.98 6.55 8.73
N LEU A 44 5.17 6.17 8.29
CA LEU A 44 6.38 6.10 9.09
C LEU A 44 7.27 7.31 8.76
N HIS A 45 7.53 8.15 9.75
CA HIS A 45 8.37 9.35 9.63
C HIS A 45 9.83 8.99 9.82
N ILE A 46 10.55 8.68 8.74
CA ILE A 46 11.93 8.15 8.77
C ILE A 46 12.94 9.26 9.06
N GLY A 47 12.65 10.46 8.60
CA GLY A 47 13.49 11.64 8.77
C GLY A 47 12.78 12.92 8.29
N PRO A 48 13.45 14.08 8.36
CA PRO A 48 12.85 15.35 7.93
C PRO A 48 12.35 15.29 6.49
N GLY A 49 11.02 15.42 6.32
CA GLY A 49 10.37 15.37 5.01
C GLY A 49 10.37 14.00 4.33
N LEU A 50 10.82 12.94 5.01
CA LEU A 50 10.82 11.58 4.49
C LEU A 50 9.80 10.72 5.22
N VAL A 51 8.63 10.57 4.63
CA VAL A 51 7.51 9.76 5.13
C VAL A 51 7.20 8.66 4.13
N ARG A 52 6.96 7.43 4.61
CA ARG A 52 6.54 6.30 3.75
C ARG A 52 5.50 5.45 4.45
N GLN A 53 4.60 4.90 3.65
CA GLN A 53 3.52 4.03 4.12
C GLN A 53 4.00 2.58 4.20
N TYR A 54 3.58 1.91 5.28
CA TYR A 54 3.82 0.48 5.46
C TYR A 54 2.59 -0.18 6.07
N SER A 55 2.16 -1.29 5.46
CA SER A 55 1.02 -2.07 5.95
C SER A 55 1.35 -2.70 7.30
N LEU A 56 0.38 -2.67 8.21
CA LEU A 56 0.45 -3.35 9.49
C LEU A 56 0.27 -4.87 9.26
N CYS A 57 1.22 -5.65 9.75
CA CYS A 57 1.21 -7.11 9.61
C CYS A 57 1.16 -7.87 10.96
N SER A 58 0.96 -7.16 12.09
CA SER A 58 0.65 -7.78 13.37
C SER A 58 -0.80 -8.27 13.44
N ASN A 59 -1.12 -9.06 14.45
CA ASN A 59 -2.51 -9.40 14.77
C ASN A 59 -3.27 -8.13 15.18
N PRO A 60 -4.37 -7.73 14.49
CA PRO A 60 -5.13 -6.53 14.83
C PRO A 60 -5.71 -6.51 16.25
N ALA A 61 -5.94 -7.67 16.85
CA ALA A 61 -6.41 -7.79 18.23
C ALA A 61 -5.33 -7.50 19.29
N ASP A 62 -4.04 -7.47 18.91
CA ASP A 62 -2.93 -7.20 19.81
C ASP A 62 -2.53 -5.73 19.76
N GLN A 63 -3.04 -4.94 20.71
CA GLN A 63 -2.72 -3.52 20.83
C GLN A 63 -1.34 -3.24 21.48
N SER A 64 -0.61 -4.27 21.86
CA SER A 64 0.71 -4.10 22.49
C SER A 64 1.81 -3.82 21.48
N VAL A 65 1.60 -4.14 20.19
CA VAL A 65 2.63 -4.05 19.15
C VAL A 65 2.04 -3.81 17.77
N TYR A 66 2.66 -2.91 17.01
CA TYR A 66 2.52 -2.84 15.56
C TYR A 66 3.74 -3.48 14.90
N ARG A 67 3.50 -4.39 13.97
CA ARG A 67 4.57 -5.02 13.18
C ARG A 67 4.55 -4.51 11.76
N LEU A 68 5.74 -4.14 11.25
CA LEU A 68 5.97 -3.72 9.88
C LEU A 68 7.01 -4.62 9.23
N GLY A 69 6.79 -4.97 7.96
CA GLY A 69 7.78 -5.64 7.12
C GLY A 69 8.22 -4.72 5.98
N ILE A 70 9.51 -4.40 5.90
CA ILE A 70 10.05 -3.45 4.94
C ILE A 70 11.14 -4.10 4.10
N LEU A 71 10.86 -4.31 2.81
CA LEU A 71 11.84 -4.78 1.83
C LEU A 71 12.78 -3.63 1.47
N LYS A 72 14.10 -3.86 1.50
CA LYS A 72 15.10 -2.92 0.99
C LYS A 72 15.00 -2.84 -0.54
N ASP A 73 14.41 -1.77 -1.04
CA ASP A 73 14.25 -1.55 -2.46
C ASP A 73 15.54 -0.97 -3.06
N PRO A 74 16.16 -1.62 -4.06
CA PRO A 74 17.34 -1.08 -4.74
C PRO A 74 17.09 0.27 -5.41
N ALA A 75 15.84 0.53 -5.86
CA ALA A 75 15.41 1.79 -6.46
C ALA A 75 14.80 2.77 -5.46
N SER A 76 15.05 2.57 -4.15
CA SER A 76 14.48 3.38 -3.08
C SER A 76 14.78 4.87 -3.23
N ARG A 77 13.74 5.70 -3.09
CA ARG A 77 13.85 7.16 -2.96
C ARG A 77 14.12 7.57 -1.51
N GLY A 78 15.04 6.83 -0.84
CA GLY A 78 15.47 7.05 0.54
C GLY A 78 14.61 6.33 1.60
N GLY A 79 13.38 5.93 1.32
CA GLY A 79 12.46 5.36 2.31
C GLY A 79 12.95 4.04 2.90
N SER A 80 12.85 2.94 2.15
CA SER A 80 13.25 1.62 2.65
C SER A 80 14.73 1.56 3.04
N VAL A 81 15.62 2.24 2.31
CA VAL A 81 17.04 2.36 2.68
C VAL A 81 17.18 3.07 4.02
N GLY A 82 16.51 4.21 4.22
CA GLY A 82 16.53 4.95 5.48
C GLY A 82 16.05 4.10 6.66
N VAL A 83 14.97 3.32 6.49
CA VAL A 83 14.51 2.38 7.53
C VAL A 83 15.59 1.36 7.88
N HIS A 84 16.19 0.72 6.87
CA HIS A 84 17.22 -0.30 7.09
C HIS A 84 18.46 0.25 7.78
N ASP A 85 18.84 1.49 7.46
CA ASP A 85 20.09 2.08 7.92
C ASP A 85 19.95 2.81 9.27
N THR A 86 18.72 3.25 9.66
CA THR A 86 18.54 4.11 10.83
C THR A 86 17.62 3.57 11.92
N LEU A 87 16.67 2.68 11.59
CA LEU A 87 15.70 2.17 12.56
C LEU A 87 16.23 0.91 13.26
N HIS A 88 17.06 1.12 14.26
CA HIS A 88 17.57 0.08 15.14
C HIS A 88 16.73 -0.05 16.42
N GLU A 89 16.89 -1.16 17.14
CA GLU A 89 16.22 -1.36 18.43
C GLU A 89 16.53 -0.19 19.40
N GLY A 90 15.51 0.27 20.09
CA GLY A 90 15.55 1.44 20.96
C GLY A 90 15.39 2.78 20.23
N ARG A 91 15.36 2.81 18.88
CA ARG A 91 15.14 4.05 18.12
C ARG A 91 13.70 4.53 18.29
N GLU A 92 13.54 5.78 18.67
CA GLU A 92 12.26 6.48 18.67
C GLU A 92 11.94 6.98 17.27
N VAL A 93 10.67 6.85 16.88
CA VAL A 93 10.15 7.29 15.58
C VAL A 93 8.69 7.67 15.71
N GLN A 94 8.19 8.52 14.83
CA GLN A 94 6.77 8.89 14.76
C GLN A 94 6.09 8.11 13.66
N ILE A 95 4.85 7.70 13.92
CA ILE A 95 3.95 7.11 12.93
C ILE A 95 2.60 7.83 12.96
N SER A 96 1.84 7.76 11.87
CA SER A 96 0.44 8.18 11.88
C SER A 96 -0.43 7.22 12.69
N THR A 97 -1.66 7.62 13.00
CA THR A 97 -2.71 6.65 13.32
C THR A 97 -2.97 5.73 12.12
N PRO A 98 -3.40 4.47 12.34
CA PRO A 98 -3.74 3.55 11.24
C PRO A 98 -4.85 4.11 10.33
N ARG A 99 -4.66 3.95 9.02
CA ARG A 99 -5.66 4.22 7.99
C ARG A 99 -5.84 2.96 7.15
N ASN A 100 -7.07 2.68 6.71
CA ASN A 100 -7.37 1.47 5.95
C ASN A 100 -7.96 1.82 4.58
N LEU A 101 -7.19 1.53 3.53
CA LEU A 101 -7.58 1.65 2.13
C LEU A 101 -7.75 0.27 1.46
N PHE A 102 -7.58 -0.81 2.24
CA PHE A 102 -7.65 -2.19 1.76
C PHE A 102 -8.45 -3.07 2.73
N PRO A 103 -9.72 -2.71 3.06
CA PRO A 103 -10.51 -3.40 4.06
C PRO A 103 -11.00 -4.77 3.58
N LEU A 104 -11.22 -5.67 4.54
CA LEU A 104 -11.97 -6.91 4.30
C LEU A 104 -13.44 -6.60 4.02
N ALA A 105 -14.01 -7.23 2.99
CA ALA A 105 -15.42 -7.13 2.65
C ALA A 105 -16.27 -7.91 3.67
N ALA A 106 -17.15 -7.22 4.37
CA ALA A 106 -17.95 -7.81 5.44
C ALA A 106 -18.90 -8.94 4.96
N GLN A 107 -19.29 -8.90 3.68
CA GLN A 107 -20.19 -9.87 3.06
C GLN A 107 -19.48 -11.08 2.43
N ALA A 108 -18.13 -11.12 2.46
CA ALA A 108 -17.37 -12.22 1.87
C ALA A 108 -17.71 -13.55 2.57
N ARG A 109 -18.09 -14.56 1.78
CA ARG A 109 -18.28 -15.93 2.27
C ARG A 109 -16.99 -16.72 2.31
N ARG A 110 -16.07 -16.43 1.37
CA ARG A 110 -14.73 -16.97 1.27
C ARG A 110 -13.77 -15.86 0.87
N SER A 111 -12.63 -15.79 1.52
CA SER A 111 -11.57 -14.83 1.18
C SER A 111 -10.34 -15.56 0.67
N ILE A 112 -9.84 -15.19 -0.51
CA ILE A 112 -8.63 -15.73 -1.10
C ILE A 112 -7.58 -14.63 -1.04
N LEU A 113 -6.54 -14.83 -0.22
CA LEU A 113 -5.49 -13.86 0.03
C LEU A 113 -4.25 -14.25 -0.79
N LEU A 114 -3.88 -13.44 -1.79
CA LEU A 114 -2.72 -13.67 -2.66
C LEU A 114 -1.65 -12.60 -2.41
N GLY A 115 -0.59 -12.96 -1.69
CA GLY A 115 0.54 -12.07 -1.39
C GLY A 115 1.77 -12.39 -2.24
N GLY A 116 2.25 -11.45 -3.07
CA GLY A 116 3.48 -11.57 -3.85
C GLY A 116 4.65 -10.85 -3.15
N GLY A 117 5.70 -11.58 -2.76
CA GLY A 117 6.86 -10.98 -2.07
C GLY A 117 6.47 -10.23 -0.80
N ILE A 118 6.84 -8.94 -0.70
CA ILE A 118 6.51 -8.12 0.47
C ILE A 118 5.00 -7.77 0.56
N GLY A 119 4.23 -7.98 -0.51
CA GLY A 119 2.76 -7.87 -0.49
C GLY A 119 2.06 -8.88 0.41
N ILE A 120 2.82 -9.78 1.06
CA ILE A 120 2.31 -10.66 2.11
C ILE A 120 1.89 -9.89 3.37
N THR A 121 2.43 -8.70 3.61
CA THR A 121 2.23 -7.96 4.87
C THR A 121 0.76 -7.66 5.20
N PRO A 122 -0.09 -7.08 4.32
CA PRO A 122 -1.50 -6.90 4.64
C PRO A 122 -2.24 -8.24 4.77
N MET A 123 -1.83 -9.28 4.03
CA MET A 123 -2.46 -10.59 4.06
C MET A 123 -2.31 -11.29 5.41
N ILE A 124 -1.20 -11.07 6.13
CA ILE A 124 -0.98 -11.63 7.47
C ILE A 124 -2.02 -11.06 8.45
N ALA A 125 -2.23 -9.75 8.47
CA ALA A 125 -3.24 -9.12 9.33
C ALA A 125 -4.66 -9.58 8.97
N MET A 126 -4.96 -9.71 7.67
CA MET A 126 -6.24 -10.26 7.19
C MET A 126 -6.46 -11.70 7.65
N ALA A 127 -5.44 -12.56 7.53
CA ALA A 127 -5.51 -13.94 7.98
C ALA A 127 -5.78 -14.07 9.48
N HIS A 128 -5.16 -13.23 10.31
CA HIS A 128 -5.47 -13.17 11.76
C HIS A 128 -6.93 -12.83 12.01
N THR A 129 -7.46 -11.81 11.36
CA THR A 129 -8.86 -11.38 11.52
C THR A 129 -9.84 -12.45 11.07
N LEU A 130 -9.62 -13.04 9.88
CA LEU A 130 -10.49 -14.07 9.32
C LEU A 130 -10.46 -15.36 10.17
N GLN A 131 -9.29 -15.74 10.68
CA GLN A 131 -9.15 -16.89 11.57
C GLN A 131 -9.90 -16.66 12.91
N ALA A 132 -9.76 -15.49 13.52
CA ALA A 132 -10.44 -15.14 14.76
C ALA A 132 -11.96 -15.10 14.59
N ALA A 133 -12.44 -14.68 13.42
CA ALA A 133 -13.87 -14.66 13.06
C ALA A 133 -14.41 -16.03 12.62
N GLY A 134 -13.57 -17.07 12.49
CA GLY A 134 -13.97 -18.39 12.00
C GLY A 134 -14.44 -18.38 10.54
N GLN A 135 -14.02 -17.40 9.75
CA GLN A 135 -14.37 -17.27 8.35
C GLN A 135 -13.55 -18.21 7.46
N ASP A 136 -14.10 -18.56 6.30
CA ASP A 136 -13.40 -19.38 5.32
C ASP A 136 -12.40 -18.54 4.53
N PHE A 137 -11.14 -18.97 4.50
CA PHE A 137 -10.10 -18.31 3.72
C PHE A 137 -8.92 -19.24 3.41
N GLU A 138 -8.16 -18.87 2.39
CA GLU A 138 -6.85 -19.42 2.06
C GLU A 138 -5.86 -18.26 1.90
N LEU A 139 -4.63 -18.46 2.38
CA LEU A 139 -3.51 -17.53 2.21
C LEU A 139 -2.45 -18.16 1.31
N HIS A 140 -2.26 -17.61 0.13
CA HIS A 140 -1.25 -18.01 -0.83
C HIS A 140 -0.10 -17.01 -0.84
N TYR A 141 1.07 -17.45 -0.43
CA TYR A 141 2.29 -16.65 -0.43
C TYR A 141 3.17 -17.02 -1.63
N CYS A 142 3.31 -16.10 -2.56
CA CYS A 142 4.07 -16.26 -3.79
C CYS A 142 5.43 -15.54 -3.70
N GLY A 143 6.49 -16.20 -4.12
CA GLY A 143 7.83 -15.64 -4.15
C GLY A 143 8.72 -16.28 -5.19
N ARG A 144 9.82 -15.62 -5.55
CA ARG A 144 10.79 -16.17 -6.49
C ARG A 144 11.58 -17.33 -5.89
N GLU A 145 11.90 -17.21 -4.59
CA GLU A 145 12.80 -18.12 -3.90
C GLU A 145 12.45 -18.18 -2.40
N ARG A 146 12.36 -19.37 -1.84
CA ARG A 146 12.03 -19.58 -0.42
C ARG A 146 13.01 -18.89 0.53
N GLY A 147 14.31 -19.05 0.28
CA GLY A 147 15.36 -18.44 1.10
C GLY A 147 15.37 -16.91 1.09
N ARG A 148 14.67 -16.29 0.15
CA ARG A 148 14.54 -14.82 0.05
C ARG A 148 13.18 -14.30 0.50
N SER A 149 12.29 -15.16 0.99
CA SER A 149 10.95 -14.81 1.44
C SER A 149 10.92 -14.66 2.96
N ALA A 150 10.39 -13.53 3.43
CA ALA A 150 10.23 -13.25 4.85
C ALA A 150 8.97 -13.91 5.42
N PHE A 151 8.79 -13.90 6.74
CA PHE A 151 7.60 -14.36 7.45
C PHE A 151 7.29 -15.87 7.35
N LEU A 152 8.10 -16.69 6.70
CA LEU A 152 7.79 -18.11 6.50
C LEU A 152 7.68 -18.90 7.81
N ALA A 153 8.59 -18.65 8.76
CA ALA A 153 8.52 -19.28 10.08
C ALA A 153 7.29 -18.83 10.86
N GLU A 154 6.99 -17.52 10.83
CA GLU A 154 5.82 -16.94 11.50
C GLU A 154 4.52 -17.52 10.93
N LEU A 155 4.41 -17.65 9.61
CA LEU A 155 3.25 -18.24 8.95
C LEU A 155 3.10 -19.72 9.30
N ALA A 156 4.21 -20.47 9.36
CA ALA A 156 4.21 -21.90 9.73
C ALA A 156 3.79 -22.12 11.20
N ASP A 157 4.11 -21.20 12.09
CA ASP A 157 3.76 -21.25 13.51
C ASP A 157 2.43 -20.55 13.83
N SER A 158 1.74 -19.99 12.83
CA SER A 158 0.50 -19.23 13.02
C SER A 158 -0.69 -20.12 13.38
N PRO A 159 -1.74 -19.60 14.04
CA PRO A 159 -2.97 -20.34 14.31
C PRO A 159 -3.75 -20.71 13.04
N PHE A 160 -3.36 -20.17 11.89
CA PHE A 160 -3.92 -20.45 10.57
C PHE A 160 -2.93 -21.16 9.61
N ALA A 161 -1.85 -21.75 10.13
CA ALA A 161 -0.83 -22.42 9.32
C ALA A 161 -1.40 -23.46 8.32
N ALA A 162 -2.46 -24.18 8.70
CA ALA A 162 -3.12 -25.16 7.83
C ALA A 162 -3.83 -24.53 6.61
N LYS A 163 -4.01 -23.21 6.58
CA LYS A 163 -4.63 -22.44 5.50
C LYS A 163 -3.59 -21.67 4.67
N VAL A 164 -2.29 -21.85 4.97
CA VAL A 164 -1.18 -21.17 4.29
C VAL A 164 -0.57 -22.07 3.24
N PHE A 165 -0.51 -21.57 2.01
CA PHE A 165 0.09 -22.24 0.86
C PHE A 165 1.23 -21.39 0.31
N THR A 166 2.41 -21.97 0.15
CA THR A 166 3.57 -21.25 -0.39
C THR A 166 3.88 -21.67 -1.81
N HIS A 167 4.24 -20.70 -2.66
CA HIS A 167 4.51 -20.90 -4.07
C HIS A 167 5.83 -20.22 -4.43
N PHE A 168 6.81 -20.99 -4.93
CA PHE A 168 8.14 -20.46 -5.28
C PHE A 168 8.53 -20.84 -6.70
N ASP A 169 8.92 -19.81 -7.50
CA ASP A 169 9.21 -19.95 -8.92
C ASP A 169 10.43 -20.87 -9.20
N ASN A 170 11.40 -20.90 -8.27
CA ASN A 170 12.61 -21.69 -8.40
C ASN A 170 12.49 -23.14 -7.90
N GLU A 171 11.32 -23.52 -7.38
CA GLU A 171 11.00 -24.89 -6.98
C GLU A 171 10.26 -25.63 -8.11
N GLY A 172 9.87 -26.88 -7.89
CA GLY A 172 9.24 -27.71 -8.93
C GLY A 172 7.91 -27.14 -9.44
N PRO A 173 7.42 -27.61 -10.60
CA PRO A 173 6.17 -27.11 -11.21
C PRO A 173 4.96 -27.21 -10.28
N GLU A 174 4.96 -28.17 -9.36
CA GLU A 174 3.91 -28.36 -8.35
C GLU A 174 3.83 -27.23 -7.31
N GLN A 175 4.90 -26.45 -7.19
CA GLN A 175 4.96 -25.27 -6.30
C GLN A 175 4.43 -24.01 -6.95
N ARG A 176 4.19 -24.02 -8.25
CA ARG A 176 3.65 -22.86 -8.94
C ARG A 176 2.18 -22.64 -8.59
N LEU A 177 1.81 -21.38 -8.40
CA LEU A 177 0.41 -21.03 -8.19
C LEU A 177 -0.41 -21.33 -9.45
N ASP A 178 -1.42 -22.16 -9.30
CA ASP A 178 -2.45 -22.40 -10.30
C ASP A 178 -3.69 -21.56 -9.95
N LEU A 179 -3.83 -20.40 -10.61
CA LEU A 179 -4.94 -19.48 -10.35
C LEU A 179 -6.30 -20.12 -10.57
N ALA A 180 -6.45 -20.94 -11.61
CA ALA A 180 -7.72 -21.56 -11.92
C ALA A 180 -8.16 -22.55 -10.83
N LYS A 181 -7.19 -23.24 -10.24
CA LYS A 181 -7.43 -24.16 -9.12
C LYS A 181 -7.78 -23.42 -7.83
N VAL A 182 -7.08 -22.31 -7.56
CA VAL A 182 -7.24 -21.53 -6.31
C VAL A 182 -8.51 -20.67 -6.33
N LEU A 183 -8.73 -19.97 -7.43
CA LEU A 183 -9.86 -19.07 -7.57
C LEU A 183 -11.18 -19.79 -7.91
N GLY A 184 -11.10 -20.95 -8.58
CA GLY A 184 -12.28 -21.60 -9.11
C GLY A 184 -12.96 -20.77 -10.20
N ARG A 185 -14.24 -21.04 -10.45
CA ARG A 185 -15.05 -20.23 -11.37
C ARG A 185 -15.92 -19.29 -10.54
N GLY A 186 -15.41 -18.09 -10.19
CA GLY A 186 -16.15 -16.97 -9.61
C GLY A 186 -17.29 -17.39 -8.67
N GLU A 187 -17.01 -18.18 -7.62
CA GLU A 187 -18.03 -18.64 -6.68
C GLU A 187 -18.72 -17.45 -6.05
N ALA A 188 -20.07 -17.50 -5.99
CA ALA A 188 -20.86 -16.42 -5.42
C ALA A 188 -20.45 -16.12 -3.97
N GLY A 189 -19.93 -14.92 -3.74
CA GLY A 189 -19.46 -14.45 -2.43
C GLY A 189 -18.00 -14.79 -2.11
N ALA A 190 -17.21 -15.29 -3.08
CA ALA A 190 -15.76 -15.38 -2.97
C ALA A 190 -15.13 -14.02 -3.32
N HIS A 191 -14.26 -13.51 -2.45
CA HIS A 191 -13.52 -12.27 -2.62
C HIS A 191 -12.03 -12.55 -2.69
N LEU A 192 -11.38 -11.99 -3.70
CA LEU A 192 -9.94 -12.02 -3.91
C LEU A 192 -9.30 -10.76 -3.33
N TYR A 193 -8.22 -10.95 -2.56
CA TYR A 193 -7.35 -9.87 -2.07
C TYR A 193 -5.95 -10.10 -2.61
N THR A 194 -5.39 -9.13 -3.29
CA THR A 194 -4.06 -9.29 -3.89
C THR A 194 -3.18 -8.06 -3.66
N CYS A 195 -1.91 -8.32 -3.33
CA CYS A 195 -0.87 -7.31 -3.19
C CYS A 195 0.48 -7.91 -3.59
N GLY A 196 1.31 -7.14 -4.32
CA GLY A 196 2.61 -7.60 -4.78
C GLY A 196 3.21 -6.76 -5.90
N PRO A 197 4.26 -7.25 -6.58
CA PRO A 197 4.84 -6.57 -7.73
C PRO A 197 3.85 -6.43 -8.88
N ALA A 198 3.99 -5.35 -9.69
CA ALA A 198 3.05 -5.00 -10.75
C ALA A 198 2.70 -6.19 -11.67
N GLY A 199 3.71 -6.88 -12.22
CA GLY A 199 3.44 -8.02 -13.12
C GLY A 199 2.72 -9.19 -12.44
N PHE A 200 2.92 -9.41 -11.13
CA PHE A 200 2.15 -10.39 -10.36
C PHE A 200 0.70 -9.91 -10.20
N MET A 201 0.50 -8.65 -9.87
CA MET A 201 -0.82 -8.04 -9.72
C MET A 201 -1.63 -8.11 -11.01
N ASP A 202 -1.02 -7.71 -12.14
CA ASP A 202 -1.66 -7.73 -13.46
C ASP A 202 -2.11 -9.15 -13.84
N TRP A 203 -1.22 -10.14 -13.63
CA TRP A 203 -1.51 -11.54 -13.90
C TRP A 203 -2.66 -12.08 -13.03
N VAL A 204 -2.65 -11.79 -11.74
CA VAL A 204 -3.69 -12.26 -10.80
C VAL A 204 -5.04 -11.61 -11.11
N ILE A 205 -5.06 -10.29 -11.33
CA ILE A 205 -6.29 -9.53 -11.61
C ILE A 205 -6.91 -9.98 -12.94
N GLN A 206 -6.09 -10.08 -13.98
CA GLN A 206 -6.59 -10.55 -15.28
C GLN A 206 -7.08 -11.98 -15.21
N GLY A 207 -6.35 -12.87 -14.54
CA GLY A 207 -6.77 -14.26 -14.35
C GLY A 207 -8.09 -14.38 -13.56
N ALA A 208 -8.32 -13.52 -12.56
CA ALA A 208 -9.58 -13.48 -11.83
C ALA A 208 -10.75 -13.03 -12.72
N ARG A 209 -10.55 -11.99 -13.55
CA ARG A 209 -11.55 -11.54 -14.54
C ARG A 209 -11.90 -12.64 -15.54
N ASP A 210 -10.91 -13.34 -16.07
CA ASP A 210 -11.09 -14.43 -17.01
C ASP A 210 -11.86 -15.61 -16.39
N LEU A 211 -11.77 -15.79 -15.06
CA LEU A 211 -12.51 -16.77 -14.28
C LEU A 211 -13.90 -16.30 -13.82
N GLY A 212 -14.30 -15.05 -14.16
CA GLY A 212 -15.63 -14.53 -13.93
C GLY A 212 -15.80 -13.74 -12.62
N TYR A 213 -14.70 -13.33 -11.95
CA TYR A 213 -14.78 -12.40 -10.84
C TYR A 213 -15.14 -10.99 -11.34
N THR A 214 -16.06 -10.33 -10.68
CA THR A 214 -16.38 -8.91 -10.94
C THR A 214 -15.44 -7.98 -10.17
N GLU A 215 -15.33 -6.72 -10.58
CA GLU A 215 -14.43 -5.75 -9.96
C GLU A 215 -14.70 -5.58 -8.44
N GLU A 216 -15.95 -5.64 -8.03
CA GLU A 216 -16.35 -5.54 -6.61
C GLU A 216 -15.88 -6.72 -5.74
N HIS A 217 -15.49 -7.83 -6.37
CA HIS A 217 -14.93 -9.01 -5.69
C HIS A 217 -13.40 -9.11 -5.81
N ILE A 218 -12.75 -8.16 -6.50
CA ILE A 218 -11.30 -8.10 -6.69
C ILE A 218 -10.75 -6.91 -5.91
N HIS A 219 -10.19 -7.19 -4.74
CA HIS A 219 -9.56 -6.18 -3.87
C HIS A 219 -8.06 -6.18 -4.10
N LYS A 220 -7.49 -4.99 -4.28
CA LYS A 220 -6.08 -4.82 -4.66
C LYS A 220 -5.43 -3.68 -3.90
N GLU A 221 -4.18 -3.86 -3.48
CA GLU A 221 -3.36 -2.81 -2.90
C GLU A 221 -2.03 -2.74 -3.65
N TYR A 222 -1.69 -1.56 -4.18
CA TYR A 222 -0.42 -1.31 -4.85
C TYR A 222 0.53 -0.60 -3.89
N PHE A 223 1.74 -1.17 -3.69
CA PHE A 223 2.78 -0.51 -2.89
C PHE A 223 3.60 0.47 -3.70
N GLN A 224 3.69 0.24 -5.00
CA GLN A 224 4.41 1.07 -5.94
C GLN A 224 3.68 1.08 -7.28
N VAL A 225 3.61 2.25 -7.89
CA VAL A 225 3.17 2.45 -9.25
C VAL A 225 4.23 3.26 -9.98
N GLU A 226 4.58 2.87 -11.19
CA GLU A 226 5.47 3.66 -12.02
C GLU A 226 4.76 4.95 -12.43
N VAL A 227 5.34 6.09 -12.05
CA VAL A 227 4.76 7.39 -12.35
C VAL A 227 5.23 7.83 -13.73
N ASP A 228 4.30 7.88 -14.68
CA ASP A 228 4.52 8.53 -15.97
C ASP A 228 4.26 10.04 -15.84
N SER A 229 5.32 10.84 -15.89
CA SER A 229 5.24 12.30 -15.88
C SER A 229 5.31 12.92 -17.28
N SER A 230 5.31 12.12 -18.36
CA SER A 230 5.34 12.60 -19.74
C SER A 230 4.09 13.40 -20.10
N GLY A 231 4.20 14.29 -21.09
CA GLY A 231 3.11 15.10 -21.62
C GLY A 231 3.45 16.59 -21.71
N ALA A 232 2.65 17.33 -22.45
CA ALA A 232 2.87 18.75 -22.71
C ALA A 232 2.82 19.60 -21.41
N SER A 233 3.47 20.76 -21.44
CA SER A 233 3.38 21.74 -20.36
C SER A 233 1.97 22.34 -20.24
N PHE A 234 1.57 22.70 -19.05
CA PHE A 234 0.30 23.33 -18.72
C PHE A 234 0.43 24.24 -17.50
N ASP A 235 -0.57 25.05 -17.22
CA ASP A 235 -0.58 25.95 -16.08
C ASP A 235 -1.47 25.42 -14.96
N VAL A 236 -1.03 25.58 -13.71
CA VAL A 236 -1.83 25.36 -12.51
C VAL A 236 -2.05 26.69 -11.81
N VAL A 237 -3.31 27.05 -11.59
CA VAL A 237 -3.71 28.19 -10.79
C VAL A 237 -4.04 27.72 -9.38
N ALA A 238 -3.25 28.13 -8.42
CA ALA A 238 -3.51 27.90 -6.99
C ALA A 238 -4.48 28.98 -6.48
N ALA A 239 -5.78 28.65 -6.40
CA ALA A 239 -6.85 29.62 -6.19
C ALA A 239 -6.72 30.38 -4.88
N ARG A 240 -6.33 29.71 -3.78
CA ARG A 240 -6.19 30.36 -2.45
C ARG A 240 -5.01 31.32 -2.38
N SER A 241 -3.91 31.02 -3.06
CA SER A 241 -2.71 31.84 -3.09
C SER A 241 -2.69 32.86 -4.22
N GLY A 242 -3.56 32.72 -5.23
CA GLY A 242 -3.61 33.53 -6.45
C GLY A 242 -2.39 33.35 -7.37
N LYS A 243 -1.56 32.32 -7.15
CA LYS A 243 -0.37 32.06 -7.95
C LYS A 243 -0.70 31.17 -9.16
N THR A 244 -0.12 31.51 -10.31
CA THR A 244 -0.09 30.62 -11.47
C THR A 244 1.30 29.99 -11.60
N VAL A 245 1.35 28.66 -11.69
CA VAL A 245 2.57 27.88 -11.75
C VAL A 245 2.57 27.05 -13.03
N GLN A 246 3.59 27.23 -13.86
CA GLN A 246 3.77 26.41 -15.06
C GLN A 246 4.34 25.05 -14.66
N VAL A 247 3.69 23.97 -15.09
CA VAL A 247 4.15 22.59 -14.96
C VAL A 247 4.82 22.20 -16.27
N ALA A 248 6.14 22.00 -16.24
CA ALA A 248 6.92 21.66 -17.43
C ALA A 248 6.66 20.20 -17.87
N GLU A 249 7.09 19.88 -19.09
CA GLU A 249 7.15 18.50 -19.56
C GLU A 249 8.04 17.66 -18.63
N GLY A 250 7.60 16.45 -18.28
CA GLY A 250 8.34 15.56 -17.36
C GLY A 250 8.30 15.97 -15.88
N GLN A 251 7.60 17.05 -15.53
CA GLN A 251 7.48 17.54 -14.15
C GLN A 251 6.11 17.19 -13.56
N SER A 252 6.07 16.75 -12.29
CA SER A 252 4.80 16.60 -11.56
C SER A 252 4.26 17.97 -11.09
N ILE A 253 2.93 18.07 -10.93
CA ILE A 253 2.29 19.26 -10.34
C ILE A 253 2.87 19.54 -8.95
N LEU A 254 3.04 18.49 -8.13
CA LEU A 254 3.62 18.60 -6.79
C LEU A 254 5.00 19.28 -6.79
N ALA A 255 5.89 18.86 -7.71
CA ALA A 255 7.23 19.43 -7.81
C ALA A 255 7.20 20.90 -8.28
N ALA A 256 6.32 21.25 -9.22
CA ALA A 256 6.15 22.61 -9.69
C ALA A 256 5.61 23.54 -8.57
N LEU A 257 4.61 23.09 -7.82
CA LEU A 257 4.05 23.80 -6.68
C LEU A 257 5.11 24.03 -5.59
N ALA A 258 5.90 23.00 -5.27
CA ALA A 258 6.97 23.12 -4.27
C ALA A 258 8.02 24.16 -4.68
N GLN A 259 8.42 24.23 -5.96
CA GLN A 259 9.34 25.25 -6.49
C GLN A 259 8.74 26.67 -6.38
N ALA A 260 7.42 26.81 -6.51
CA ALA A 260 6.72 28.07 -6.31
C ALA A 260 6.47 28.45 -4.83
N GLY A 261 6.96 27.61 -3.90
CA GLY A 261 6.81 27.80 -2.47
C GLY A 261 5.42 27.43 -1.92
N ILE A 262 4.63 26.65 -2.69
CA ILE A 262 3.35 26.10 -2.26
C ILE A 262 3.57 24.69 -1.74
N LYS A 263 3.30 24.47 -0.47
CA LYS A 263 3.50 23.17 0.19
C LYS A 263 2.21 22.36 0.15
N ILE A 264 2.29 21.16 -0.37
CA ILE A 264 1.24 20.13 -0.33
C ILE A 264 1.75 18.98 0.53
N GLU A 265 0.89 18.43 1.35
CA GLU A 265 1.21 17.21 2.10
C GLU A 265 1.46 16.05 1.12
N MET A 266 2.48 15.24 1.39
CA MET A 266 2.87 14.12 0.52
C MET A 266 3.42 12.97 1.34
N SER A 267 3.24 11.75 0.83
CA SER A 267 3.81 10.52 1.42
C SER A 267 4.42 9.62 0.35
N CYS A 268 3.62 8.88 -0.45
CA CYS A 268 4.12 7.91 -1.42
C CYS A 268 4.75 8.53 -2.67
N GLU A 269 4.27 9.69 -3.13
CA GLU A 269 4.63 10.33 -4.40
C GLU A 269 4.40 9.45 -5.65
N GLN A 270 3.49 8.48 -5.58
CA GLN A 270 3.24 7.49 -6.63
C GLN A 270 1.74 7.28 -6.94
N GLY A 271 0.85 8.14 -6.42
CA GLY A 271 -0.58 8.05 -6.72
C GLY A 271 -1.31 6.87 -6.07
N VAL A 272 -0.76 6.31 -4.97
CA VAL A 272 -1.36 5.15 -4.29
C VAL A 272 -1.97 5.49 -2.92
N CYS A 273 -1.66 6.66 -2.33
CA CYS A 273 -1.96 6.91 -0.92
C CYS A 273 -2.99 8.01 -0.64
N GLY A 274 -3.32 8.83 -1.61
CA GLY A 274 -4.27 9.92 -1.46
C GLY A 274 -3.75 11.17 -0.69
N THR A 275 -2.58 11.14 -0.05
CA THR A 275 -2.09 12.24 0.80
C THR A 275 -1.97 13.58 0.07
N CYS A 276 -1.67 13.56 -1.22
CA CYS A 276 -1.54 14.76 -2.06
C CYS A 276 -2.81 15.08 -2.87
N LEU A 277 -3.98 14.59 -2.44
CA LEU A 277 -5.26 14.86 -3.08
C LEU A 277 -5.60 16.34 -2.95
N CYS A 278 -6.00 16.97 -4.06
CA CYS A 278 -6.45 18.35 -4.12
C CYS A 278 -7.77 18.45 -4.88
N ASP A 279 -8.63 19.37 -4.47
CA ASP A 279 -9.87 19.66 -5.20
C ASP A 279 -9.59 20.46 -6.47
N VAL A 280 -10.26 20.11 -7.55
CA VAL A 280 -10.20 20.76 -8.85
C VAL A 280 -11.42 21.65 -9.01
N LEU A 281 -11.19 22.96 -9.15
CA LEU A 281 -12.24 23.94 -9.36
C LEU A 281 -12.58 24.16 -10.82
N GLU A 282 -11.55 24.09 -11.70
CA GLU A 282 -11.71 24.24 -13.16
C GLU A 282 -10.63 23.44 -13.90
N GLY A 283 -10.98 22.99 -15.11
CA GLY A 283 -10.09 22.25 -16.01
C GLY A 283 -10.34 20.73 -16.00
N GLU A 284 -9.60 20.00 -16.80
CA GLU A 284 -9.73 18.56 -16.97
C GLU A 284 -8.45 17.85 -16.53
N PRO A 285 -8.49 17.09 -15.40
CA PRO A 285 -7.37 16.26 -14.95
C PRO A 285 -7.04 15.13 -15.93
N ASP A 286 -5.76 14.78 -16.03
CA ASP A 286 -5.26 13.55 -16.62
C ASP A 286 -4.84 12.61 -15.47
N HIS A 287 -5.79 11.81 -15.01
CA HIS A 287 -5.62 10.91 -13.88
C HIS A 287 -4.64 9.79 -14.21
N ARG A 288 -3.58 9.66 -13.41
CA ARG A 288 -2.54 8.63 -13.53
C ARG A 288 -2.33 7.86 -12.22
N ASP A 289 -3.19 8.11 -11.27
CA ASP A 289 -3.22 7.43 -9.98
C ASP A 289 -4.03 6.12 -10.05
N VAL A 290 -3.83 5.30 -9.04
CA VAL A 290 -4.63 4.09 -8.76
C VAL A 290 -5.45 4.22 -7.49
N TYR A 291 -5.50 5.43 -6.92
CA TYR A 291 -6.19 5.75 -5.67
C TYR A 291 -7.66 6.05 -5.89
N LEU A 292 -7.98 6.94 -6.84
CA LEU A 292 -9.35 7.29 -7.16
C LEU A 292 -10.04 6.16 -7.95
N THR A 293 -11.30 5.94 -7.65
CA THR A 293 -12.18 5.05 -8.43
C THR A 293 -12.46 5.64 -9.82
N ASP A 294 -12.94 4.83 -10.74
CA ASP A 294 -13.31 5.29 -12.08
C ASP A 294 -14.45 6.33 -12.04
N GLU A 295 -15.37 6.23 -11.05
CA GLU A 295 -16.45 7.20 -10.83
C GLU A 295 -15.89 8.55 -10.35
N GLU A 296 -14.98 8.53 -9.37
CA GLU A 296 -14.32 9.73 -8.86
C GLU A 296 -13.46 10.39 -9.95
N LYS A 297 -12.74 9.62 -10.76
CA LYS A 297 -11.99 10.14 -11.92
C LYS A 297 -12.90 10.79 -12.95
N ALA A 298 -14.06 10.20 -13.20
CA ALA A 298 -15.04 10.75 -14.16
C ALA A 298 -15.66 12.07 -13.68
N GLY A 299 -15.71 12.29 -12.35
CA GLY A 299 -16.18 13.55 -11.74
C GLY A 299 -15.28 14.73 -12.04
N ASN A 300 -13.98 14.54 -12.26
CA ASN A 300 -12.96 15.58 -12.50
C ASN A 300 -12.87 16.66 -11.41
N ASP A 301 -13.38 16.41 -10.22
CA ASP A 301 -13.43 17.34 -9.09
C ASP A 301 -12.26 17.18 -8.12
N GLN A 302 -11.44 16.16 -8.29
CA GLN A 302 -10.25 15.87 -7.47
C GLN A 302 -9.07 15.44 -8.32
N ILE A 303 -7.85 15.60 -7.82
CA ILE A 303 -6.61 15.17 -8.49
C ILE A 303 -5.51 14.82 -7.48
N LEU A 304 -4.75 13.76 -7.75
CA LEU A 304 -3.50 13.51 -7.04
C LEU A 304 -2.33 14.22 -7.74
N VAL A 305 -1.85 15.31 -7.14
CA VAL A 305 -0.85 16.20 -7.75
C VAL A 305 0.56 15.61 -7.85
N CYS A 306 0.83 14.46 -7.21
CA CYS A 306 2.15 13.82 -7.27
C CYS A 306 2.40 13.04 -8.58
N CYS A 307 1.35 12.56 -9.26
CA CYS A 307 1.46 11.67 -10.43
C CYS A 307 0.59 12.10 -11.61
N SER A 308 -0.57 12.69 -11.34
CA SER A 308 -1.51 13.09 -12.39
C SER A 308 -1.09 14.40 -13.08
N ARG A 309 -1.64 14.66 -14.25
CA ARG A 309 -1.36 15.84 -15.08
C ARG A 309 -2.66 16.51 -15.52
N ALA A 310 -2.63 17.32 -16.58
CA ALA A 310 -3.80 17.95 -17.14
C ALA A 310 -3.99 17.56 -18.62
N LYS A 311 -5.25 17.36 -19.03
CA LYS A 311 -5.67 17.33 -20.42
C LYS A 311 -5.98 18.73 -20.92
N SER A 312 -6.47 19.62 -20.05
CA SER A 312 -6.67 21.04 -20.34
C SER A 312 -5.37 21.82 -20.27
N LYS A 313 -5.33 23.01 -20.89
CA LYS A 313 -4.17 23.91 -20.81
C LYS A 313 -3.96 24.51 -19.45
N THR A 314 -5.00 24.54 -18.63
CA THR A 314 -4.99 25.10 -17.28
C THR A 314 -5.83 24.23 -16.36
N LEU A 315 -5.35 24.02 -15.13
CA LEU A 315 -6.11 23.50 -14.00
C LEU A 315 -6.18 24.57 -12.92
N VAL A 316 -7.35 24.74 -12.31
CA VAL A 316 -7.54 25.58 -11.12
C VAL A 316 -7.75 24.67 -9.92
N LEU A 317 -6.84 24.73 -8.95
CA LEU A 317 -6.87 23.88 -7.74
C LEU A 317 -7.20 24.72 -6.51
N ASP A 318 -7.94 24.16 -5.57
CA ASP A 318 -8.30 24.81 -4.29
C ASP A 318 -7.14 24.74 -3.27
N ILE A 319 -6.03 25.39 -3.58
CA ILE A 319 -4.79 25.40 -2.80
C ILE A 319 -4.17 26.79 -2.68
#